data_8249e93b8c961178832a09e2f4a3217e
#
_entry.id   8249e93b8c961178832a09e2f4a3217e
#
_cell.length_a   1.000
_cell.length_b   1.000
_cell.length_c   1.000
_cell.angle_alpha   90.00
_cell.angle_beta   90.00
_cell.angle_gamma   90.00
#
_symmetry.space_group_name_H-M   'P 1'
#
loop_
_entity.id
_entity.type
_entity.pdbx_description
1 polymer ?
#
loop_
_entity_poly.entity_id
_entity_poly.type
_entity_poly.pdbx_seq_one_letter_code
_entity_poly.pdbx_strand_id
1 'polypeptide(L)'
;MLEIGPGDQTVTNLLRKNGISVTTVDIDPQLKPDTVASVEKLPFPDGSFDAVLCSEVLEHIPYESFSQALKEIHRVSKNHVTIGLPHAGVVFLFRVKVPLLSYVTLFFKIPFFWKTHQFNGEHYWELGKNGYSRKNVRGMMESIGFNVVEETIHYDDPAHCLFVLRK
;
A
#
# COMPACT_ATOMS: atom_id res chain seq x y z
N MET A 1 0.62 2.13 -16.60
CA MET A 1 0.17 2.20 -15.19
C MET A 1 0.74 3.42 -14.50
N LEU A 2 0.21 3.82 -13.35
CA LEU A 2 0.75 4.85 -12.47
C LEU A 2 1.44 4.18 -11.27
N GLU A 3 2.63 4.62 -10.91
CA GLU A 3 3.30 4.30 -9.64
C GLU A 3 3.42 5.59 -8.82
N ILE A 4 2.83 5.57 -7.61
CA ILE A 4 2.85 6.68 -6.65
C ILE A 4 3.90 6.36 -5.61
N GLY A 5 4.84 7.27 -5.37
CA GLY A 5 5.96 7.05 -4.45
C GLY A 5 6.97 6.02 -4.98
N PRO A 6 7.64 6.25 -6.13
CA PRO A 6 8.53 5.26 -6.73
C PRO A 6 9.83 5.04 -5.93
N GLY A 7 10.12 5.85 -4.93
CA GLY A 7 11.33 5.77 -4.12
C GLY A 7 12.59 5.74 -4.98
N ASP A 8 13.41 4.70 -4.83
CA ASP A 8 14.64 4.49 -5.63
C ASP A 8 14.38 3.99 -7.06
N GLN A 9 13.11 3.90 -7.47
CA GLN A 9 12.65 3.43 -8.77
C GLN A 9 13.00 1.95 -9.10
N THR A 10 13.31 1.14 -8.08
CA THR A 10 13.61 -0.29 -8.31
C THR A 10 12.41 -1.00 -8.95
N VAL A 11 11.20 -0.79 -8.44
CA VAL A 11 9.97 -1.40 -8.98
C VAL A 11 9.65 -0.82 -10.36
N THR A 12 9.71 0.51 -10.53
CA THR A 12 9.55 1.18 -11.83
C THR A 12 10.44 0.56 -12.90
N ASN A 13 11.72 0.41 -12.60
CA ASN A 13 12.71 -0.11 -13.55
C ASN A 13 12.45 -1.58 -13.90
N LEU A 14 12.06 -2.38 -12.91
CA LEU A 14 11.68 -3.79 -13.13
C LEU A 14 10.46 -3.89 -14.05
N LEU A 15 9.42 -3.10 -13.81
CA LEU A 15 8.21 -3.07 -14.61
C LEU A 15 8.49 -2.60 -16.04
N ARG A 16 9.24 -1.51 -16.21
CA ARG A 16 9.63 -0.97 -17.53
C ARG A 16 10.46 -1.99 -18.31
N LYS A 17 11.40 -2.69 -17.66
CA LYS A 17 12.20 -3.76 -18.27
C LYS A 17 11.33 -4.92 -18.78
N ASN A 18 10.20 -5.17 -18.15
CA ASN A 18 9.25 -6.19 -18.56
C ASN A 18 8.18 -5.66 -19.55
N GLY A 19 8.39 -4.49 -20.15
CA GLY A 19 7.54 -3.95 -21.22
C GLY A 19 6.28 -3.23 -20.69
N ILE A 20 6.21 -2.94 -19.39
CA ILE A 20 5.08 -2.20 -18.81
C ILE A 20 5.37 -0.69 -18.91
N SER A 21 4.47 0.07 -19.52
CA SER A 21 4.52 1.53 -19.50
C SER A 21 4.16 2.04 -18.12
N VAL A 22 5.10 2.67 -17.42
CA VAL A 22 4.94 3.22 -16.06
C VAL A 22 5.17 4.72 -16.09
N THR A 23 4.20 5.47 -15.58
CA THR A 23 4.34 6.87 -15.19
C THR A 23 4.53 6.92 -13.69
N THR A 24 5.49 7.71 -13.22
CA THR A 24 5.78 7.86 -11.78
C THR A 24 5.35 9.23 -11.29
N VAL A 25 4.86 9.29 -10.04
CA VAL A 25 4.54 10.54 -9.35
C VAL A 25 5.07 10.49 -7.92
N ASP A 26 5.69 11.57 -7.49
CA ASP A 26 6.18 11.76 -6.13
C ASP A 26 6.10 13.23 -5.74
N ILE A 27 6.04 13.50 -4.44
CA ILE A 27 6.11 14.87 -3.92
C ILE A 27 7.55 15.40 -3.89
N ASP A 28 8.55 14.51 -3.79
CA ASP A 28 9.97 14.86 -3.75
C ASP A 28 10.58 14.91 -5.15
N PRO A 29 10.96 16.11 -5.67
CA PRO A 29 11.60 16.23 -6.97
C PRO A 29 13.00 15.60 -7.02
N GLN A 30 13.65 15.34 -5.88
CA GLN A 30 14.98 14.73 -5.83
C GLN A 30 14.95 13.26 -6.27
N LEU A 31 13.81 12.58 -6.12
CA LEU A 31 13.57 11.23 -6.61
C LEU A 31 13.36 11.16 -8.13
N LYS A 32 13.31 12.33 -8.80
CA LYS A 32 13.16 12.47 -10.26
C LYS A 32 11.97 11.66 -10.82
N PRO A 33 10.77 11.82 -10.25
CA PRO A 33 9.58 11.21 -10.83
C PRO A 33 9.25 11.84 -12.19
N ASP A 34 8.45 11.16 -13.02
CA ASP A 34 7.94 11.75 -14.27
C ASP A 34 7.07 12.97 -14.00
N THR A 35 6.40 13.02 -12.82
CA THR A 35 5.54 14.12 -12.39
C THR A 35 5.75 14.39 -10.90
N VAL A 36 5.94 15.66 -10.54
CA VAL A 36 6.04 16.08 -9.14
C VAL A 36 4.64 16.54 -8.68
N ALA A 37 4.03 15.79 -7.77
CA ALA A 37 2.71 16.11 -7.20
C ALA A 37 2.43 15.33 -5.92
N SER A 38 1.48 15.84 -5.09
CA SER A 38 0.96 15.10 -3.94
C SER A 38 -0.08 14.06 -4.38
N VAL A 39 -0.11 12.93 -3.68
CA VAL A 39 -1.15 11.90 -3.84
C VAL A 39 -2.56 12.42 -3.51
N GLU A 40 -2.66 13.51 -2.73
CA GLU A 40 -3.93 14.16 -2.39
C GLU A 40 -4.52 14.96 -3.56
N LYS A 41 -3.71 15.25 -4.60
CA LYS A 41 -4.13 15.99 -5.79
C LYS A 41 -3.28 15.59 -7.00
N LEU A 42 -3.69 14.54 -7.69
CA LEU A 42 -2.99 14.00 -8.84
C LEU A 42 -3.32 14.80 -10.13
N PRO A 43 -2.32 15.28 -10.89
CA PRO A 43 -2.55 16.12 -12.08
C PRO A 43 -2.87 15.29 -13.33
N PHE A 44 -3.66 14.24 -13.18
CA PHE A 44 -4.06 13.36 -14.27
C PHE A 44 -5.59 13.37 -14.44
N PRO A 45 -6.10 13.20 -15.67
CA PRO A 45 -7.53 13.04 -15.92
C PRO A 45 -8.12 11.79 -15.23
N ASP A 46 -9.43 11.77 -15.09
CA ASP A 46 -10.17 10.60 -14.59
C ASP A 46 -9.92 9.38 -15.47
N GLY A 47 -9.71 8.21 -14.83
CA GLY A 47 -9.50 6.95 -15.53
C GLY A 47 -8.30 6.96 -16.50
N SER A 48 -7.21 7.63 -16.14
CA SER A 48 -6.03 7.72 -17.01
C SER A 48 -5.22 6.43 -17.03
N PHE A 49 -5.28 5.64 -15.96
CA PHE A 49 -4.40 4.49 -15.77
C PHE A 49 -5.18 3.18 -15.57
N ASP A 50 -4.78 2.15 -16.31
CA ASP A 50 -5.39 0.82 -16.19
C ASP A 50 -5.08 0.17 -14.83
N ALA A 51 -3.92 0.51 -14.26
CA ALA A 51 -3.51 0.07 -12.93
C ALA A 51 -2.77 1.20 -12.18
N VAL A 52 -2.94 1.26 -10.85
CA VAL A 52 -2.22 2.15 -9.95
C VAL A 52 -1.54 1.32 -8.86
N LEU A 53 -0.26 1.59 -8.61
CA LEU A 53 0.51 1.08 -7.48
C LEU A 53 0.83 2.23 -6.53
N CYS A 54 0.51 2.06 -5.25
CA CYS A 54 0.81 3.01 -4.19
C CYS A 54 1.26 2.19 -2.96
N SER A 55 2.55 2.09 -2.75
CA SER A 55 3.13 1.29 -1.67
C SER A 55 4.03 2.13 -0.80
N GLU A 56 3.83 2.07 0.52
CA GLU A 56 4.61 2.82 1.50
C GLU A 56 4.60 4.34 1.22
N VAL A 57 3.41 4.90 1.04
CA VAL A 57 3.19 6.33 0.76
C VAL A 57 2.14 6.94 1.68
N LEU A 58 1.03 6.24 1.89
CA LEU A 58 -0.15 6.83 2.51
C LEU A 58 0.02 7.06 4.03
N GLU A 59 0.94 6.35 4.66
CA GLU A 59 1.34 6.56 6.05
C GLU A 59 2.17 7.84 6.26
N HIS A 60 2.75 8.39 5.18
CA HIS A 60 3.50 9.65 5.20
C HIS A 60 2.61 10.90 5.08
N ILE A 61 1.30 10.73 4.94
CA ILE A 61 0.33 11.83 5.04
C ILE A 61 -0.51 11.70 6.31
N PRO A 62 -1.03 12.81 6.87
CA PRO A 62 -1.97 12.75 7.98
C PRO A 62 -3.17 11.84 7.67
N TYR A 63 -3.63 11.07 8.66
CA TYR A 63 -4.73 10.12 8.44
C TYR A 63 -6.03 10.80 7.99
N GLU A 64 -6.22 12.07 8.36
CA GLU A 64 -7.34 12.91 7.90
C GLU A 64 -7.33 13.09 6.38
N SER A 65 -6.15 13.12 5.77
CA SER A 65 -5.94 13.22 4.32
C SER A 65 -6.09 11.87 3.59
N PHE A 66 -6.06 10.76 4.30
CA PHE A 66 -6.10 9.40 3.70
C PHE A 66 -7.32 9.20 2.79
N SER A 67 -8.50 9.66 3.23
CA SER A 67 -9.72 9.58 2.41
C SER A 67 -9.60 10.39 1.10
N GLN A 68 -8.96 11.57 1.14
CA GLN A 68 -8.75 12.39 -0.06
C GLN A 68 -7.78 11.72 -1.02
N ALA A 69 -6.67 11.17 -0.53
CA ALA A 69 -5.71 10.43 -1.34
C ALA A 69 -6.37 9.21 -2.03
N LEU A 70 -7.18 8.44 -1.29
CA LEU A 70 -7.92 7.32 -1.86
C LEU A 70 -8.90 7.74 -2.97
N LYS A 71 -9.58 8.91 -2.82
CA LYS A 71 -10.47 9.46 -3.86
C LYS A 71 -9.69 9.80 -5.13
N GLU A 72 -8.51 10.39 -5.02
CA GLU A 72 -7.66 10.69 -6.16
C GLU A 72 -7.15 9.41 -6.85
N ILE A 73 -6.68 8.42 -6.07
CA ILE A 73 -6.28 7.11 -6.59
C ILE A 73 -7.46 6.46 -7.33
N HIS A 74 -8.65 6.47 -6.73
CA HIS A 74 -9.87 5.95 -7.36
C HIS A 74 -10.20 6.72 -8.63
N ARG A 75 -10.12 8.04 -8.62
CA ARG A 75 -10.45 8.90 -9.76
C ARG A 75 -9.58 8.60 -10.98
N VAL A 76 -8.25 8.50 -10.78
CA VAL A 76 -7.30 8.31 -11.88
C VAL A 76 -7.21 6.86 -12.37
N SER A 77 -7.64 5.88 -11.55
CA SER A 77 -7.64 4.46 -11.92
C SER A 77 -8.85 4.10 -12.78
N LYS A 78 -8.67 3.16 -13.72
CA LYS A 78 -9.77 2.51 -14.47
C LYS A 78 -10.28 1.28 -13.75
N ASN A 79 -9.38 0.39 -13.30
CA ASN A 79 -9.75 -0.93 -12.81
C ASN A 79 -8.98 -1.37 -11.57
N HIS A 80 -7.65 -1.46 -11.65
CA HIS A 80 -6.82 -2.15 -10.67
C HIS A 80 -6.03 -1.15 -9.84
N VAL A 81 -6.05 -1.35 -8.53
CA VAL A 81 -5.22 -0.59 -7.60
C VAL A 81 -4.59 -1.54 -6.60
N THR A 82 -3.29 -1.38 -6.36
CA THR A 82 -2.58 -2.07 -5.29
C THR A 82 -2.05 -1.03 -4.30
N ILE A 83 -2.39 -1.22 -3.03
CA ILE A 83 -1.93 -0.36 -1.93
C ILE A 83 -1.15 -1.22 -0.95
N GLY A 84 0.09 -0.84 -0.67
CA GLY A 84 0.93 -1.39 0.40
C GLY A 84 0.98 -0.43 1.57
N LEU A 85 0.84 -0.96 2.79
CA LEU A 85 0.89 -0.18 4.03
C LEU A 85 1.73 -0.90 5.08
N PRO A 86 2.52 -0.19 5.90
CA PRO A 86 3.23 -0.78 7.01
C PRO A 86 2.22 -1.31 8.05
N HIS A 87 2.45 -2.52 8.52
CA HIS A 87 1.57 -3.17 9.48
C HIS A 87 2.32 -3.54 10.76
N ALA A 88 2.02 -2.82 11.84
CA ALA A 88 2.63 -3.02 13.14
C ALA A 88 2.07 -4.24 13.88
N GLY A 89 2.94 -5.07 14.46
CA GLY A 89 2.50 -6.22 15.25
C GLY A 89 3.63 -7.19 15.59
N VAL A 90 3.32 -8.15 16.44
CA VAL A 90 4.21 -9.29 16.77
C VAL A 90 3.92 -10.43 15.81
N VAL A 91 4.96 -11.01 15.27
CA VAL A 91 4.89 -12.12 14.31
C VAL A 91 5.31 -13.41 14.99
N PHE A 92 4.54 -14.46 14.74
CA PHE A 92 4.87 -15.84 15.10
C PHE A 92 4.93 -16.67 13.83
N LEU A 93 6.12 -17.18 13.53
CA LEU A 93 6.37 -18.02 12.36
C LEU A 93 7.01 -19.34 12.81
N PHE A 94 6.32 -20.44 12.56
CA PHE A 94 6.82 -21.78 12.76
C PHE A 94 6.90 -22.50 11.43
N ARG A 95 8.10 -22.93 11.04
CA ARG A 95 8.32 -23.66 9.80
C ARG A 95 9.04 -24.97 10.08
N VAL A 96 8.37 -26.09 9.78
CA VAL A 96 8.87 -27.43 10.02
C VAL A 96 8.91 -28.21 8.71
N LYS A 97 10.04 -28.87 8.43
CA LYS A 97 10.13 -29.83 7.33
C LYS A 97 9.69 -31.20 7.83
N VAL A 98 8.62 -31.71 7.25
CA VAL A 98 8.16 -33.08 7.52
C VAL A 98 8.78 -34.01 6.48
N PRO A 99 9.47 -35.13 6.90
CA PRO A 99 9.97 -36.11 5.97
C PRO A 99 8.87 -36.63 5.02
N LEU A 100 9.19 -36.76 3.74
CA LEU A 100 8.26 -37.13 2.66
C LEU A 100 7.15 -36.09 2.32
N LEU A 101 7.03 -35.02 3.08
CA LEU A 101 6.12 -33.92 2.82
C LEU A 101 6.92 -32.65 2.56
N SER A 102 6.22 -31.61 2.09
CA SER A 102 6.78 -30.27 1.96
C SER A 102 6.91 -29.59 3.33
N TYR A 103 7.38 -28.34 3.35
CA TYR A 103 7.39 -27.55 4.58
C TYR A 103 5.96 -27.24 5.05
N VAL A 104 5.70 -27.45 6.33
CA VAL A 104 4.51 -26.93 7.01
C VAL A 104 4.87 -25.58 7.62
N THR A 105 4.17 -24.54 7.21
CA THR A 105 4.37 -23.18 7.72
C THR A 105 3.11 -22.73 8.46
N LEU A 106 3.25 -22.37 9.73
CA LEU A 106 2.23 -21.74 10.55
C LEU A 106 2.64 -20.28 10.75
N PHE A 107 1.80 -19.38 10.30
CA PHE A 107 2.02 -17.94 10.41
C PHE A 107 0.81 -17.28 11.04
N PHE A 108 1.04 -16.47 12.08
CA PHE A 108 0.03 -15.56 12.61
C PHE A 108 0.69 -14.30 13.16
N LYS A 109 -0.04 -13.19 13.08
CA LYS A 109 0.41 -11.87 13.51
C LYS A 109 -0.62 -11.26 14.46
N ILE A 110 -0.13 -10.76 15.60
CA ILE A 110 -0.94 -10.01 16.56
C ILE A 110 -0.64 -8.52 16.37
N PRO A 111 -1.58 -7.72 15.85
CA PRO A 111 -1.40 -6.28 15.68
C PRO A 111 -1.28 -5.57 17.03
N PHE A 112 -0.60 -4.42 17.05
CA PHE A 112 -0.45 -3.60 18.26
C PHE A 112 -1.68 -2.70 18.53
N PHE A 113 -2.89 -3.26 18.53
CA PHE A 113 -4.15 -2.52 18.68
C PHE A 113 -4.26 -1.70 19.96
N TRP A 114 -3.42 -1.97 20.97
CA TRP A 114 -3.34 -1.21 22.23
C TRP A 114 -2.34 -0.05 22.20
N LYS A 115 -1.46 0.02 21.16
CA LYS A 115 -0.45 1.07 21.05
C LYS A 115 -1.00 2.22 20.22
N THR A 116 -1.01 3.42 20.80
CA THR A 116 -1.25 4.64 20.05
C THR A 116 -0.03 4.95 19.19
N HIS A 117 -0.25 5.29 17.92
CA HIS A 117 0.82 5.77 17.07
C HIS A 117 1.23 7.19 17.49
N GLN A 118 2.54 7.43 17.49
CA GLN A 118 3.11 8.78 17.62
C GLN A 118 3.95 9.02 16.37
N PHE A 119 3.83 10.22 15.80
CA PHE A 119 4.64 10.60 14.64
C PHE A 119 6.12 10.39 14.96
N ASN A 120 6.80 9.61 14.13
CA ASN A 120 8.18 9.19 14.34
C ASN A 120 9.20 9.96 13.47
N GLY A 121 8.74 11.01 12.76
CA GLY A 121 9.54 11.77 11.79
C GLY A 121 9.23 11.39 10.33
N GLU A 122 8.59 10.25 10.11
CA GLU A 122 8.23 9.73 8.79
C GLU A 122 6.75 9.37 8.71
N HIS A 123 6.27 8.48 9.60
CA HIS A 123 4.89 8.00 9.58
C HIS A 123 3.99 8.80 10.50
N TYR A 124 2.85 9.24 10.00
CA TYR A 124 1.77 9.82 10.78
C TYR A 124 0.88 8.78 11.45
N TRP A 125 0.79 7.59 10.85
CA TRP A 125 0.01 6.45 11.35
C TRP A 125 0.58 5.14 10.82
N GLU A 126 0.20 4.02 11.42
CA GLU A 126 0.57 2.69 10.95
C GLU A 126 -0.60 1.72 11.16
N LEU A 127 -0.84 0.89 10.19
CA LEU A 127 -1.86 -0.16 10.25
C LEU A 127 -1.58 -1.11 11.43
N GLY A 128 -2.63 -1.55 12.13
CA GLY A 128 -2.52 -2.45 13.29
C GLY A 128 -2.33 -1.76 14.62
N LYS A 129 -2.09 -0.45 14.66
CA LYS A 129 -2.12 0.36 15.89
C LYS A 129 -3.53 0.84 16.24
N ASN A 130 -3.69 1.39 17.44
CA ASN A 130 -4.98 1.90 17.92
C ASN A 130 -5.56 2.95 16.97
N GLY A 131 -6.81 2.78 16.57
CA GLY A 131 -7.48 3.65 15.58
C GLY A 131 -7.27 3.21 14.11
N TYR A 132 -6.19 2.49 13.80
CA TYR A 132 -5.78 2.15 12.43
C TYR A 132 -5.89 0.63 12.18
N SER A 133 -7.05 0.06 12.47
CA SER A 133 -7.27 -1.37 12.21
C SER A 133 -7.44 -1.65 10.72
N ARG A 134 -7.09 -2.87 10.27
CA ARG A 134 -7.34 -3.32 8.90
C ARG A 134 -8.80 -3.15 8.51
N LYS A 135 -9.72 -3.44 9.44
CA LYS A 135 -11.16 -3.25 9.22
C LYS A 135 -11.53 -1.80 8.93
N ASN A 136 -10.96 -0.84 9.67
CA ASN A 136 -11.25 0.60 9.46
C ASN A 136 -10.71 1.09 8.13
N VAL A 137 -9.46 0.72 7.80
CA VAL A 137 -8.80 1.10 6.55
C VAL A 137 -9.52 0.49 5.35
N ARG A 138 -9.86 -0.80 5.40
CA ARG A 138 -10.67 -1.48 4.40
C ARG A 138 -12.04 -0.82 4.23
N GLY A 139 -12.74 -0.55 5.32
CA GLY A 139 -14.06 0.11 5.28
C GLY A 139 -14.00 1.50 4.64
N MET A 140 -12.89 2.25 4.81
CA MET A 140 -12.70 3.52 4.14
C MET A 140 -12.49 3.33 2.63
N MET A 141 -11.68 2.34 2.21
CA MET A 141 -11.52 2.00 0.78
C MET A 141 -12.87 1.64 0.14
N GLU A 142 -13.65 0.79 0.81
CA GLU A 142 -14.98 0.37 0.34
C GLU A 142 -15.98 1.55 0.28
N SER A 143 -15.91 2.49 1.23
CA SER A 143 -16.79 3.67 1.24
C SER A 143 -16.55 4.64 0.08
N ILE A 144 -15.36 4.60 -0.51
CA ILE A 144 -14.98 5.43 -1.69
C ILE A 144 -15.42 4.76 -3.00
N GLY A 145 -15.76 3.48 -2.96
CA GLY A 145 -16.22 2.72 -4.13
C GLY A 145 -15.26 1.64 -4.60
N PHE A 146 -14.20 1.37 -3.85
CA PHE A 146 -13.35 0.21 -4.15
C PHE A 146 -14.00 -1.10 -3.70
N ASN A 147 -13.82 -2.14 -4.50
CA ASN A 147 -14.02 -3.51 -4.08
C ASN A 147 -12.66 -4.09 -3.64
N VAL A 148 -12.51 -4.44 -2.37
CA VAL A 148 -11.30 -5.07 -1.84
C VAL A 148 -11.31 -6.55 -2.22
N VAL A 149 -10.53 -6.90 -3.25
CA VAL A 149 -10.45 -8.27 -3.79
C VAL A 149 -9.57 -9.15 -2.92
N GLU A 150 -8.46 -8.59 -2.43
CA GLU A 150 -7.50 -9.30 -1.59
C GLU A 150 -6.94 -8.36 -0.52
N GLU A 151 -6.75 -8.91 0.67
CA GLU A 151 -6.07 -8.28 1.79
C GLU A 151 -5.13 -9.32 2.39
N THR A 152 -3.83 -9.12 2.25
CA THR A 152 -2.85 -10.13 2.63
C THR A 152 -1.64 -9.57 3.37
N ILE A 153 -1.10 -10.37 4.28
CA ILE A 153 0.19 -10.18 4.92
C ILE A 153 1.00 -11.44 4.62
N HIS A 154 2.07 -11.30 3.90
CA HIS A 154 2.92 -12.43 3.56
C HIS A 154 3.81 -12.83 4.74
N TYR A 155 4.04 -14.13 4.92
CA TYR A 155 4.89 -14.62 6.01
C TYR A 155 6.38 -14.29 5.82
N ASP A 156 6.81 -14.04 4.60
CA ASP A 156 8.16 -13.62 4.20
C ASP A 156 8.34 -12.10 4.19
N ASP A 157 7.23 -11.36 4.22
CA ASP A 157 7.19 -9.91 4.41
C ASP A 157 6.07 -9.53 5.40
N PRO A 158 6.23 -9.87 6.67
CA PRO A 158 5.19 -9.63 7.66
C PRO A 158 5.07 -8.17 8.10
N ALA A 159 5.98 -7.30 7.68
CA ALA A 159 5.95 -5.88 8.02
C ALA A 159 4.90 -5.10 7.23
N HIS A 160 4.45 -5.63 6.10
CA HIS A 160 3.52 -4.94 5.20
C HIS A 160 2.21 -5.69 5.04
N CYS A 161 1.15 -4.93 4.77
CA CYS A 161 -0.16 -5.43 4.38
C CYS A 161 -0.50 -4.89 3.00
N LEU A 162 -0.78 -5.80 2.06
CA LEU A 162 -1.17 -5.45 0.71
C LEU A 162 -2.68 -5.53 0.55
N PHE A 163 -3.25 -4.52 -0.09
CA PHE A 163 -4.63 -4.47 -0.52
C PHE A 163 -4.68 -4.45 -2.05
N VAL A 164 -5.32 -5.44 -2.64
CA VAL A 164 -5.64 -5.46 -4.07
C VAL A 164 -7.09 -5.05 -4.24
N LEU A 165 -7.29 -3.97 -4.98
CA LEU A 165 -8.57 -3.29 -5.11
C LEU A 165 -9.01 -3.28 -6.57
N ARG A 166 -10.33 -3.28 -6.77
CA ARG A 166 -10.96 -2.99 -8.06
C ARG A 166 -11.92 -1.80 -7.90
N LYS A 167 -11.98 -1.04 -8.97
CA LYS A 167 -12.97 0.02 -9.13
C LYS A 167 -14.26 -0.57 -9.67
#